data_08efb1ad4b67e322e0cd51202d647c5e
#
_entry.id   08efb1ad4b67e322e0cd51202d647c5e
#
_cell.length_a   1.000
_cell.length_b   1.000
_cell.length_c   1.000
_cell.angle_alpha   90.00
_cell.angle_beta   90.00
_cell.angle_gamma   90.00
#
_symmetry.space_group_name_H-M   'P 1'
#
loop_
_entity.id
_entity.type
_entity.pdbx_description
1 polymer ?
#
loop_
_entity_poly.entity_id
_entity_poly.type
_entity_poly.pdbx_seq_one_letter_code
_entity_poly.pdbx_strand_id
1 'polypeptide(L)'
;MADQFTKRVMQAVLGLTVVYTIYPVVGAAVTVGTVVTSGAAAYGATKELIALNAITTDYWVCAVDFDTPGAAQVFRIEIGTGLAGVYTTARMQLQIDIPVVTAVGTYALQSRYLIGPFPAYVAPNTQLVARATGAAAKVIGLSTTIATGL
;
A
#
# COMPACT_ATOMS: atom_id res chain seq x y z
N MET A 1 12.54 -19.08 -4.12
CA MET A 1 11.91 -20.13 -4.98
C MET A 1 11.37 -21.32 -4.18
N ALA A 2 12.03 -21.80 -3.13
CA ALA A 2 11.50 -22.82 -2.22
C ALA A 2 10.17 -22.44 -1.55
N ASP A 3 9.93 -21.15 -1.34
CA ASP A 3 8.78 -20.65 -0.64
C ASP A 3 7.44 -20.85 -1.38
N GLN A 4 7.38 -20.62 -2.69
CA GLN A 4 6.14 -20.82 -3.46
C GLN A 4 5.73 -22.29 -3.58
N PHE A 5 6.71 -23.17 -3.72
CA PHE A 5 6.45 -24.61 -3.76
C PHE A 5 5.96 -25.10 -2.38
N THR A 6 6.65 -24.70 -1.33
CA THR A 6 6.27 -25.04 0.05
C THR A 6 4.87 -24.52 0.37
N LYS A 7 4.55 -23.26 -0.01
CA LYS A 7 3.21 -22.69 0.18
C LYS A 7 2.13 -23.46 -0.59
N ARG A 8 2.37 -23.82 -1.85
CA ARG A 8 1.42 -24.63 -2.63
C ARG A 8 1.21 -26.01 -2.05
N VAL A 9 2.28 -26.65 -1.56
CA VAL A 9 2.18 -27.93 -0.87
C VAL A 9 1.41 -27.79 0.45
N MET A 10 1.71 -26.78 1.24
CA MET A 10 0.97 -26.51 2.48
C MET A 10 -0.50 -26.17 2.21
N GLN A 11 -0.81 -25.39 1.18
CA GLN A 11 -2.17 -25.12 0.76
C GLN A 11 -2.91 -26.39 0.33
N ALA A 12 -2.26 -27.23 -0.45
CA ALA A 12 -2.85 -28.50 -0.92
C ALA A 12 -3.06 -29.51 0.22
N VAL A 13 -2.11 -29.58 1.15
CA VAL A 13 -2.16 -30.56 2.27
C VAL A 13 -3.03 -30.08 3.44
N LEU A 14 -2.99 -28.77 3.75
CA LEU A 14 -3.72 -28.23 4.91
C LEU A 14 -5.05 -27.57 4.53
N GLY A 15 -5.40 -27.50 3.25
CA GLY A 15 -6.62 -26.84 2.79
C GLY A 15 -6.62 -25.33 3.03
N LEU A 16 -5.45 -24.71 3.21
CA LEU A 16 -5.34 -23.28 3.44
C LEU A 16 -5.64 -22.53 2.16
N THR A 17 -6.60 -21.61 2.21
CA THR A 17 -6.95 -20.74 1.10
C THR A 17 -6.34 -19.37 1.32
N VAL A 18 -5.41 -18.96 0.47
CA VAL A 18 -4.90 -17.59 0.46
C VAL A 18 -5.91 -16.68 -0.23
N VAL A 19 -6.36 -15.68 0.48
CA VAL A 19 -7.29 -14.67 -0.05
C VAL A 19 -6.52 -13.37 -0.29
N TYR A 20 -6.62 -12.84 -1.49
CA TYR A 20 -6.10 -11.52 -1.84
C TYR A 20 -7.22 -10.49 -1.84
N THR A 21 -7.02 -9.40 -1.12
CA THR A 21 -8.00 -8.32 -1.01
C THR A 21 -7.33 -6.97 -1.22
N ILE A 22 -8.00 -6.06 -1.94
CA ILE A 22 -7.52 -4.69 -2.14
C ILE A 22 -8.13 -3.79 -1.09
N TYR A 23 -7.31 -2.97 -0.44
CA TYR A 23 -7.73 -1.95 0.53
C TYR A 23 -7.22 -0.54 0.14
N PRO A 24 -8.02 0.50 0.38
CA PRO A 24 -9.41 0.41 0.81
C PRO A 24 -10.24 -0.33 -0.23
N VAL A 25 -11.33 -0.96 0.22
CA VAL A 25 -12.28 -1.60 -0.68
C VAL A 25 -12.84 -0.53 -1.62
N VAL A 26 -12.53 -0.66 -2.91
CA VAL A 26 -12.99 0.29 -3.91
C VAL A 26 -14.49 0.10 -4.06
N GLY A 27 -15.27 1.10 -3.70
CA GLY A 27 -16.71 1.12 -3.97
C GLY A 27 -17.01 1.16 -5.48
N ALA A 28 -18.27 1.04 -5.87
CA ALA A 28 -18.71 1.00 -7.27
C ALA A 28 -18.40 2.29 -8.08
N ALA A 29 -18.04 3.39 -7.43
CA ALA A 29 -17.44 4.55 -8.07
C ALA A 29 -15.93 4.34 -8.13
N VAL A 30 -15.34 4.55 -9.31
CA VAL A 30 -13.89 4.46 -9.57
C VAL A 30 -13.16 5.52 -8.71
N THR A 31 -13.03 5.24 -7.44
CA THR A 31 -12.26 6.04 -6.50
C THR A 31 -10.94 5.34 -6.28
N VAL A 32 -9.89 6.03 -6.58
CA VAL A 32 -8.52 5.55 -6.55
C VAL A 32 -8.03 5.53 -5.09
N GLY A 33 -8.45 4.53 -4.35
CA GLY A 33 -7.89 4.26 -3.02
C GLY A 33 -8.02 5.41 -2.00
N THR A 34 -7.18 5.40 -0.99
CA THR A 34 -7.06 6.49 -0.01
C THR A 34 -6.31 7.68 -0.61
N VAL A 35 -6.89 8.85 -0.49
CA VAL A 35 -6.26 10.09 -0.94
C VAL A 35 -5.18 10.53 0.04
N VAL A 36 -3.95 10.56 -0.42
CA VAL A 36 -2.79 11.07 0.33
C VAL A 36 -2.27 12.32 -0.37
N THR A 37 -2.13 13.40 0.37
CA THR A 37 -1.48 14.62 -0.16
C THR A 37 0.00 14.57 0.20
N SER A 38 0.88 14.57 -0.80
CA SER A 38 2.31 14.69 -0.54
C SER A 38 2.63 16.07 0.00
N GLY A 39 3.53 16.16 0.96
CA GLY A 39 4.12 17.43 1.36
C GLY A 39 5.16 17.90 0.35
N ALA A 40 5.42 19.20 0.28
CA ALA A 40 6.50 19.79 -0.50
C ALA A 40 7.81 19.72 0.32
N ALA A 41 8.75 18.89 -0.12
CA ALA A 41 10.03 18.62 0.57
C ALA A 41 9.89 18.14 2.04
N ALA A 42 8.68 17.78 2.46
CA ALA A 42 8.37 17.21 3.77
C ALA A 42 7.24 16.21 3.60
N TYR A 43 7.02 15.33 4.59
CA TYR A 43 5.87 14.43 4.53
C TYR A 43 4.56 15.18 4.78
N GLY A 44 3.57 14.88 3.97
CA GLY A 44 2.19 15.30 4.20
C GLY A 44 1.53 14.54 5.36
N ALA A 45 0.26 14.82 5.60
CA ALA A 45 -0.50 14.18 6.67
C ALA A 45 -0.60 12.66 6.45
N THR A 46 -0.41 11.90 7.52
CA THR A 46 -0.62 10.45 7.53
C THR A 46 -2.09 10.10 7.32
N LYS A 47 -2.36 9.16 6.42
CA LYS A 47 -3.71 8.68 6.09
C LYS A 47 -3.83 7.19 6.34
N GLU A 48 -5.02 6.77 6.69
CA GLU A 48 -5.36 5.37 6.90
C GLU A 48 -5.55 4.65 5.56
N LEU A 49 -4.90 3.50 5.40
CA LEU A 49 -5.14 2.55 4.31
C LEU A 49 -6.06 1.41 4.76
N ILE A 50 -5.82 0.89 5.95
CA ILE A 50 -6.61 -0.17 6.58
C ILE A 50 -6.91 0.25 8.01
N ALA A 51 -8.19 0.26 8.36
CA ALA A 51 -8.65 0.66 9.67
C ALA A 51 -8.19 -0.30 10.78
N LEU A 52 -8.06 0.23 11.98
CA LEU A 52 -7.79 -0.58 13.18
C LEU A 52 -8.90 -1.65 13.32
N ASN A 53 -8.50 -2.89 13.61
CA ASN A 53 -9.41 -4.04 13.75
C ASN A 53 -10.20 -4.42 12.48
N ALA A 54 -9.88 -3.85 11.31
CA ALA A 54 -10.54 -4.26 10.06
C ALA A 54 -10.15 -5.67 9.61
N ILE A 55 -8.94 -6.12 9.97
CA ILE A 55 -8.45 -7.45 9.67
C ILE A 55 -8.06 -8.12 10.98
N THR A 56 -8.76 -9.18 11.33
CA THR A 56 -8.63 -9.88 12.62
C THR A 56 -7.68 -11.07 12.58
N THR A 57 -7.09 -11.36 11.42
CA THR A 57 -6.09 -12.41 11.22
C THR A 57 -4.76 -11.81 10.78
N ASP A 58 -3.71 -12.60 10.83
CA ASP A 58 -2.45 -12.23 10.20
C ASP A 58 -2.65 -11.87 8.73
N TYR A 59 -1.97 -10.83 8.25
CA TYR A 59 -2.00 -10.46 6.85
C TYR A 59 -0.65 -9.96 6.35
N TRP A 60 -0.48 -9.98 5.05
CA TRP A 60 0.75 -9.56 4.38
C TRP A 60 0.42 -8.52 3.32
N VAL A 61 1.15 -7.43 3.31
CA VAL A 61 1.09 -6.43 2.24
C VAL A 61 1.89 -6.97 1.05
N CYS A 62 1.20 -7.21 -0.06
CA CYS A 62 1.77 -7.85 -1.26
C CYS A 62 2.03 -6.88 -2.39
N ALA A 63 1.23 -5.83 -2.51
CA ALA A 63 1.38 -4.80 -3.51
C ALA A 63 0.83 -3.46 -3.04
N VAL A 64 1.36 -2.41 -3.63
CA VAL A 64 0.86 -1.03 -3.49
C VAL A 64 0.54 -0.52 -4.88
N ASP A 65 -0.69 -0.09 -5.07
CA ASP A 65 -1.16 0.57 -6.27
C ASP A 65 -1.24 2.08 -5.99
N PHE A 66 -0.75 2.88 -6.93
CA PHE A 66 -0.86 4.31 -6.77
C PHE A 66 -1.26 5.01 -8.07
N ASP A 67 -1.99 6.09 -7.92
CA ASP A 67 -2.42 6.96 -8.98
C ASP A 67 -1.96 8.38 -8.72
N THR A 68 -1.37 9.02 -9.71
CA THR A 68 -0.84 10.37 -9.57
C THR A 68 -1.45 11.32 -10.58
N PRO A 69 -1.67 12.58 -10.19
CA PRO A 69 -2.08 13.62 -11.12
C PRO A 69 -0.86 14.11 -11.89
N GLY A 70 -0.38 13.41 -12.87
CA GLY A 70 0.51 13.88 -13.93
C GLY A 70 1.56 14.96 -13.60
N ALA A 71 2.21 14.89 -12.47
CA ALA A 71 3.27 15.85 -12.12
C ALA A 71 4.63 15.15 -12.19
N ALA A 72 5.52 15.66 -13.04
CA ALA A 72 6.89 15.13 -13.17
C ALA A 72 7.69 15.40 -11.90
N GLN A 73 7.75 14.42 -11.01
CA GLN A 73 8.58 14.46 -9.80
C GLN A 73 8.75 13.05 -9.24
N VAL A 74 9.69 12.90 -8.32
CA VAL A 74 9.79 11.68 -7.52
C VAL A 74 8.90 11.85 -6.30
N PHE A 75 8.01 10.87 -6.09
CA PHE A 75 7.25 10.73 -4.86
C PHE A 75 7.91 9.68 -3.99
N ARG A 76 8.13 10.00 -2.72
CA ARG A 76 8.47 9.01 -1.71
C ARG A 76 7.22 8.70 -0.90
N ILE A 77 6.84 7.43 -0.89
CA ILE A 77 5.68 6.92 -0.16
C ILE A 77 6.22 6.02 0.96
N GLU A 78 5.74 6.25 2.16
CA GLU A 78 5.99 5.38 3.31
C GLU A 78 4.68 4.77 3.77
N ILE A 79 4.72 3.45 3.98
CA ILE A 79 3.62 2.66 4.53
C ILE A 79 4.11 2.03 5.82
N GLY A 80 3.33 2.14 6.86
CA GLY A 80 3.68 1.62 8.17
C GLY A 80 2.46 1.27 9.00
N THR A 81 2.72 0.71 10.17
CA THR A 81 1.68 0.40 11.15
C THR A 81 1.60 1.52 12.18
N GLY A 82 0.39 1.85 12.63
CA GLY A 82 0.21 2.89 13.63
C GLY A 82 -1.21 3.43 13.64
N LEU A 83 -1.48 4.38 14.53
CA LEU A 83 -2.75 5.08 14.54
C LEU A 83 -2.74 6.19 13.49
N ALA A 84 -3.89 6.45 12.85
CA ALA A 84 -4.05 7.56 11.92
C ALA A 84 -3.62 8.89 12.59
N GLY A 85 -2.81 9.66 11.87
CA GLY A 85 -2.23 10.90 12.38
C GLY A 85 -0.93 10.73 13.18
N VAL A 86 -0.57 9.52 13.60
CA VAL A 86 0.67 9.26 14.36
C VAL A 86 1.53 8.25 13.59
N TYR A 87 2.26 8.74 12.60
CA TYR A 87 3.27 7.93 11.92
C TYR A 87 4.60 8.05 12.65
N THR A 88 5.18 6.91 13.02
CA THR A 88 6.55 6.86 13.52
C THR A 88 7.40 6.05 12.55
N THR A 89 8.58 6.54 12.22
CA THR A 89 9.57 5.84 11.37
C THR A 89 9.92 4.45 11.91
N ALA A 90 9.84 4.25 13.20
CA ALA A 90 10.11 2.95 13.84
C ALA A 90 9.10 1.85 13.47
N ARG A 91 7.96 2.22 12.91
CA ARG A 91 6.90 1.30 12.46
C ARG A 91 6.75 1.26 10.94
N MET A 92 7.69 1.83 10.22
CA MET A 92 7.70 1.77 8.76
C MET A 92 7.86 0.32 8.30
N GLN A 93 6.97 -0.13 7.44
CA GLN A 93 7.02 -1.45 6.81
C GLN A 93 7.61 -1.37 5.41
N LEU A 94 7.40 -0.26 4.72
CA LEU A 94 7.77 -0.09 3.33
C LEU A 94 8.04 1.38 3.03
N GLN A 95 9.12 1.65 2.31
CA GLN A 95 9.39 2.93 1.66
C GLN A 95 9.61 2.70 0.18
N ILE A 96 8.92 3.45 -0.66
CA ILE A 96 9.02 3.35 -2.12
C ILE A 96 9.27 4.74 -2.70
N ASP A 97 10.27 4.87 -3.56
CA ASP A 97 10.50 6.06 -4.36
C ASP A 97 9.97 5.84 -5.78
N ILE A 98 8.99 6.62 -6.17
CA ILE A 98 8.28 6.48 -7.44
C ILE A 98 8.57 7.67 -8.34
N PRO A 99 9.39 7.51 -9.39
CA PRO A 99 9.57 8.55 -10.39
C PRO A 99 8.33 8.63 -11.28
N VAL A 100 7.67 9.77 -11.26
CA VAL A 100 6.59 10.08 -12.20
C VAL A 100 7.15 10.96 -13.28
N VAL A 101 7.19 10.46 -14.51
CA VAL A 101 7.44 11.25 -15.71
C VAL A 101 6.13 11.90 -16.14
N THR A 102 6.21 13.09 -16.72
CA THR A 102 5.04 13.86 -17.13
C THR A 102 4.05 12.99 -17.91
N ALA A 103 2.83 12.87 -17.40
CA ALA A 103 1.76 12.26 -18.16
C ALA A 103 1.43 13.17 -19.35
N VAL A 104 1.60 12.65 -20.55
CA VAL A 104 1.14 13.31 -21.77
C VAL A 104 -0.35 12.99 -21.92
N GLY A 105 -1.21 13.94 -21.58
CA GLY A 105 -2.67 13.80 -21.73
C GLY A 105 -3.44 13.68 -20.40
N THR A 106 -4.72 13.37 -20.52
CA THR A 106 -5.71 13.34 -19.42
C THR A 106 -5.68 12.03 -18.61
N TYR A 107 -4.79 11.11 -18.90
CA TYR A 107 -4.74 9.81 -18.26
C TYR A 107 -3.74 9.81 -17.10
N ALA A 108 -4.23 9.55 -15.91
CA ALA A 108 -3.39 9.23 -14.78
C ALA A 108 -2.67 7.90 -15.03
N LEU A 109 -1.34 7.90 -14.89
CA LEU A 109 -0.57 6.66 -14.94
C LEU A 109 -0.78 5.93 -13.63
N GLN A 110 -1.54 4.86 -13.66
CA GLN A 110 -1.62 3.93 -12.55
C GLN A 110 -0.37 3.05 -12.55
N SER A 111 0.29 2.98 -11.42
CA SER A 111 1.46 2.12 -11.23
C SER A 111 1.22 1.18 -10.08
N ARG A 112 1.61 -0.08 -10.28
CA ARG A 112 1.55 -1.11 -9.26
C ARG A 112 2.95 -1.54 -8.88
N TYR A 113 3.25 -1.50 -7.59
CA TYR A 113 4.51 -1.96 -7.02
C TYR A 113 4.28 -3.25 -6.25
N LEU A 114 4.91 -4.32 -6.73
CA LEU A 114 4.94 -5.59 -6.02
C LEU A 114 5.95 -5.49 -4.89
N ILE A 115 5.54 -5.88 -3.70
CA ILE A 115 6.41 -6.02 -2.55
C ILE A 115 7.01 -7.41 -2.59
N GLY A 116 8.27 -7.48 -2.95
CA GLY A 116 8.96 -8.74 -3.06
C GLY A 116 10.43 -8.66 -2.69
N PRO A 117 11.10 -9.80 -2.56
CA PRO A 117 10.61 -11.17 -2.75
C PRO A 117 9.71 -11.68 -1.62
N PHE A 118 9.65 -10.98 -0.48
CA PHE A 118 8.84 -11.37 0.67
C PHE A 118 7.80 -10.30 0.96
N PRO A 119 6.51 -10.65 1.02
CA PRO A 119 5.46 -9.74 1.47
C PRO A 119 5.73 -9.22 2.88
N ALA A 120 5.36 -7.97 3.15
CA ALA A 120 5.49 -7.39 4.47
C ALA A 120 4.40 -7.93 5.40
N TYR A 121 4.81 -8.57 6.49
CA TYR A 121 3.92 -9.11 7.50
C TYR A 121 3.33 -8.01 8.38
N VAL A 122 2.06 -8.12 8.67
CA VAL A 122 1.34 -7.25 9.62
C VAL A 122 0.49 -8.10 10.55
N ALA A 123 0.61 -7.83 11.85
CA ALA A 123 -0.14 -8.53 12.89
C ALA A 123 -1.66 -8.25 12.81
N PRO A 124 -2.50 -9.14 13.35
CA PRO A 124 -3.94 -8.93 13.41
C PRO A 124 -4.31 -7.64 14.12
N ASN A 125 -5.46 -7.10 13.80
CA ASN A 125 -6.02 -5.90 14.43
C ASN A 125 -5.12 -4.65 14.36
N THR A 126 -4.17 -4.64 13.41
CA THR A 126 -3.22 -3.54 13.25
C THR A 126 -3.70 -2.60 12.14
N GLN A 127 -3.68 -1.31 12.42
CA GLN A 127 -3.97 -0.27 11.44
C GLN A 127 -2.78 -0.10 10.48
N LEU A 128 -3.04 -0.02 9.19
CA LEU A 128 -2.06 0.33 8.17
C LEU A 128 -2.27 1.77 7.73
N VAL A 129 -1.20 2.54 7.72
CA VAL A 129 -1.20 3.96 7.39
C VAL A 129 -0.15 4.29 6.34
N ALA A 130 -0.36 5.36 5.60
CA ALA A 130 0.58 5.87 4.62
C ALA A 130 0.76 7.37 4.70
N ARG A 131 1.92 7.84 4.26
CA ARG A 131 2.24 9.26 4.03
C ARG A 131 3.14 9.39 2.81
N ALA A 132 3.18 10.58 2.24
CA ALA A 132 4.00 10.84 1.06
C ALA A 132 4.71 12.19 1.14
N THR A 133 5.83 12.29 0.44
CA THR A 133 6.54 13.54 0.17
C THR A 133 6.93 13.62 -1.31
N GLY A 134 7.17 14.83 -1.81
CA GLY A 134 7.62 15.08 -3.17
C GLY A 134 8.22 16.48 -3.27
N ALA A 135 8.69 16.87 -4.45
CA ALA A 135 9.21 18.22 -4.68
C ALA A 135 8.11 19.29 -4.54
N ALA A 136 6.87 18.94 -4.88
CA ALA A 136 5.69 19.79 -4.71
C ALA A 136 4.55 18.98 -4.09
N ALA A 137 3.67 19.68 -3.37
CA ALA A 137 2.46 19.05 -2.81
C ALA A 137 1.51 18.64 -3.95
N LYS A 138 1.13 17.35 -3.96
CA LYS A 138 0.21 16.77 -4.92
C LYS A 138 -0.69 15.74 -4.24
N VAL A 139 -1.88 15.59 -4.80
CA VAL A 139 -2.83 14.56 -4.37
C VAL A 139 -2.51 13.28 -5.12
N ILE A 140 -2.33 12.19 -4.37
CA ILE A 140 -2.12 10.83 -4.91
C ILE A 140 -3.13 9.88 -4.29
N GLY A 141 -3.63 8.95 -5.09
CA GLY A 141 -4.46 7.85 -4.61
C GLY A 141 -3.60 6.64 -4.28
N LEU A 142 -3.80 6.02 -3.12
CA LEU A 142 -3.11 4.81 -2.70
C LEU A 142 -4.09 3.70 -2.37
N SER A 143 -3.81 2.50 -2.87
CA SER A 143 -4.42 1.27 -2.42
C SER A 143 -3.37 0.20 -2.21
N THR A 144 -3.70 -0.81 -1.44
CA THR A 144 -2.79 -1.92 -1.15
C THR A 144 -3.49 -3.25 -1.36
N THR A 145 -2.79 -4.21 -1.95
CA THR A 145 -3.24 -5.60 -2.00
C THR A 145 -2.63 -6.36 -0.82
N ILE A 146 -3.47 -6.99 -0.06
CA ILE A 146 -3.06 -7.85 1.05
C ILE A 146 -3.38 -9.30 0.78
N ALA A 147 -2.68 -10.20 1.44
CA ALA A 147 -2.97 -11.62 1.49
C ALA A 147 -3.30 -12.02 2.93
N THR A 148 -4.32 -12.85 3.10
CA THR A 148 -4.70 -13.50 4.37
C THR A 148 -4.75 -15.01 4.18
N GLY A 149 -4.71 -15.78 5.26
CA GLY A 149 -4.76 -17.25 5.21
C GLY A 149 -3.41 -17.92 4.85
N LEU A 150 -2.31 -17.22 5.11
CA LEU A 150 -0.95 -17.74 4.91
C LEU A 150 -0.41 -18.35 6.22
#